data_1aef752390091e3f31d204e53747ba37
#
_entry.id   1aef752390091e3f31d204e53747ba37
#
_cell.length_a   1.000
_cell.length_b   1.000
_cell.length_c   1.000
_cell.angle_alpha   90.00
_cell.angle_beta   90.00
_cell.angle_gamma   90.00
#
_symmetry.space_group_name_H-M   'P 1'
#
loop_
_entity.id
_entity.type
_entity.pdbx_description
1 polymer ?
#
loop_
_entity_poly.entity_id
_entity_poly.type
_entity_poly.pdbx_seq_one_letter_code
_entity_poly.pdbx_strand_id
1 'polypeptide(L)'
;MPSDRKLAKGDYIAFLDADDWWEKGKLKEQLKRLEETGYVLCSTGRELIRSDGSSTGRTIPVKEKITYRELLKHNSINCSSVVIRTDVAREFPMEHDDSHEDYITWLKVLRKYGYAVGIDKPYLKYRLSEGGKSRNKLKSAVMTYNVYRYAGYGRVKSCAFFCSYALHGIWKYCHR
;
A
#
# COMPACT_ATOMS: atom_id res chain seq x y z
N MET A 1 -1.61 15.61 -2.63
CA MET A 1 -1.92 15.11 -1.26
C MET A 1 -0.87 15.37 -0.15
N PRO A 2 0.21 16.15 -0.32
CA PRO A 2 1.17 16.37 0.78
C PRO A 2 0.66 17.27 1.91
N SER A 3 -0.29 18.19 1.64
CA SER A 3 -0.78 19.19 2.61
C SER A 3 -1.77 18.65 3.65
N ASP A 4 -2.54 17.63 3.30
CA ASP A 4 -3.73 17.23 4.08
C ASP A 4 -3.37 16.53 5.41
N ARG A 5 -2.21 15.86 5.45
CA ARG A 5 -1.72 15.21 6.67
C ARG A 5 -1.34 16.17 7.80
N LYS A 6 -0.92 17.41 7.46
CA LYS A 6 -0.64 18.47 8.44
C LYS A 6 -1.92 18.98 9.09
N LEU A 7 -3.06 18.86 8.40
CA LEU A 7 -4.37 19.30 8.87
C LEU A 7 -5.07 18.24 9.74
N ALA A 8 -4.65 16.98 9.67
CA ALA A 8 -5.23 15.91 10.47
C ALA A 8 -5.02 16.17 11.98
N LYS A 9 -6.11 16.16 12.76
CA LYS A 9 -6.11 16.40 14.21
C LYS A 9 -6.31 15.12 15.04
N GLY A 10 -6.75 14.02 14.42
CA GLY A 10 -6.98 12.73 15.06
C GLY A 10 -5.68 11.96 15.32
N ASP A 11 -5.75 10.94 16.16
CA ASP A 11 -4.62 10.07 16.53
C ASP A 11 -4.18 9.16 15.36
N TYR A 12 -5.09 8.92 14.41
CA TYR A 12 -4.87 8.08 13.25
C TYR A 12 -5.29 8.80 11.96
N ILE A 13 -4.61 8.47 10.87
CA ILE A 13 -4.94 8.88 9.51
C ILE A 13 -5.34 7.65 8.70
N ALA A 14 -6.44 7.74 7.98
CA ALA A 14 -6.87 6.76 6.99
C ALA A 14 -6.85 7.38 5.60
N PHE A 15 -6.32 6.67 4.61
CA PHE A 15 -6.26 7.12 3.23
C PHE A 15 -7.36 6.47 2.41
N LEU A 16 -7.97 7.25 1.52
CA LEU A 16 -8.98 6.76 0.58
C LEU A 16 -8.85 7.52 -0.74
N ASP A 17 -8.63 6.80 -1.82
CA ASP A 17 -8.67 7.36 -3.17
C ASP A 17 -10.11 7.65 -3.58
N ALA A 18 -10.32 8.67 -4.40
CA ALA A 18 -11.65 9.20 -4.70
C ALA A 18 -12.56 8.21 -5.48
N ASP A 19 -11.96 7.19 -6.11
CA ASP A 19 -12.65 6.17 -6.87
C ASP A 19 -12.87 4.85 -6.10
N ASP A 20 -12.34 4.75 -4.88
CA ASP A 20 -12.47 3.61 -3.99
C ASP A 20 -13.54 3.83 -2.90
N TRP A 21 -13.96 2.76 -2.21
CA TRP A 21 -14.77 2.87 -0.99
C TRP A 21 -14.51 1.74 0.00
N TRP A 22 -15.00 1.91 1.22
CA TRP A 22 -14.84 0.96 2.30
C TRP A 22 -16.13 0.27 2.70
N GLU A 23 -16.02 -0.99 3.08
CA GLU A 23 -17.09 -1.71 3.78
C GLU A 23 -17.24 -1.20 5.24
N LYS A 24 -18.47 -1.33 5.74
CA LYS A 24 -18.76 -1.00 7.14
C LYS A 24 -17.90 -1.84 8.08
N GLY A 25 -17.43 -1.18 9.15
CA GLY A 25 -16.62 -1.84 10.18
C GLY A 25 -15.12 -1.82 9.94
N LYS A 26 -14.62 -1.45 8.73
CA LYS A 26 -13.19 -1.35 8.44
C LYS A 26 -12.42 -0.58 9.49
N LEU A 27 -12.77 0.68 9.72
CA LEU A 27 -12.05 1.54 10.66
C LEU A 27 -12.10 0.99 12.09
N LYS A 28 -13.28 0.53 12.54
CA LYS A 28 -13.45 -0.04 13.87
C LYS A 28 -12.51 -1.23 14.12
N GLU A 29 -12.42 -2.16 13.15
CA GLU A 29 -11.57 -3.35 13.28
C GLU A 29 -10.09 -3.00 13.20
N GLN A 30 -9.71 -2.06 12.31
CA GLN A 30 -8.32 -1.61 12.20
C GLN A 30 -7.83 -0.88 13.43
N LEU A 31 -8.63 0.04 13.99
CA LEU A 31 -8.28 0.75 15.22
C LEU A 31 -8.13 -0.21 16.39
N LYS A 32 -9.11 -1.12 16.58
CA LYS A 32 -9.00 -2.18 17.59
C LYS A 32 -7.71 -2.97 17.45
N ARG A 33 -7.36 -3.37 16.22
CA ARG A 33 -6.15 -4.16 15.96
C ARG A 33 -4.87 -3.38 16.24
N LEU A 34 -4.83 -2.08 15.92
CA LEU A 34 -3.70 -1.21 16.23
C LEU A 34 -3.53 -1.01 17.75
N GLU A 35 -4.63 -0.82 18.47
CA GLU A 35 -4.63 -0.69 19.94
C GLU A 35 -4.17 -1.98 20.63
N GLU A 36 -4.68 -3.14 20.22
CA GLU A 36 -4.33 -4.44 20.79
C GLU A 36 -2.86 -4.83 20.54
N THR A 37 -2.30 -4.44 19.40
CA THR A 37 -0.94 -4.84 19.00
C THR A 37 0.13 -3.80 19.29
N GLY A 38 -0.26 -2.54 19.49
CA GLY A 38 0.67 -1.42 19.62
C GLY A 38 1.42 -1.06 18.34
N TYR A 39 1.07 -1.65 17.18
CA TYR A 39 1.70 -1.33 15.90
C TYR A 39 1.17 -0.03 15.32
N VAL A 40 1.94 0.53 14.40
CA VAL A 40 1.71 1.89 13.90
C VAL A 40 0.93 1.94 12.59
N LEU A 41 0.85 0.83 11.85
CA LEU A 41 0.20 0.73 10.54
C LEU A 41 -0.61 -0.55 10.42
N CYS A 42 -1.85 -0.43 9.96
CA CYS A 42 -2.74 -1.53 9.64
C CYS A 42 -3.28 -1.41 8.22
N SER A 43 -3.26 -2.52 7.48
CA SER A 43 -3.81 -2.65 6.13
C SER A 43 -4.88 -3.74 6.08
N THR A 44 -5.77 -3.70 5.08
CA THR A 44 -6.80 -4.72 4.89
C THR A 44 -6.69 -5.38 3.52
N GLY A 45 -7.30 -6.55 3.37
CA GLY A 45 -7.60 -7.12 2.07
C GLY A 45 -8.49 -6.20 1.24
N ARG A 46 -8.57 -6.47 -0.07
CA ARG A 46 -9.40 -5.71 -1.00
C ARG A 46 -10.13 -6.59 -1.99
N GLU A 47 -11.30 -6.16 -2.41
CA GLU A 47 -12.03 -6.69 -3.54
C GLU A 47 -11.81 -5.81 -4.77
N LEU A 48 -11.63 -6.41 -5.94
CA LEU A 48 -11.48 -5.69 -7.19
C LEU A 48 -12.88 -5.41 -7.79
N ILE A 49 -13.13 -4.14 -8.09
CA ILE A 49 -14.40 -3.65 -8.62
C ILE A 49 -14.18 -3.13 -10.03
N ARG A 50 -15.09 -3.41 -10.96
CA ARG A 50 -15.05 -2.89 -12.34
C ARG A 50 -15.33 -1.38 -12.35
N SER A 51 -15.03 -0.73 -13.47
CA SER A 51 -15.29 0.72 -13.67
C SER A 51 -16.78 1.07 -13.50
N ASP A 52 -17.70 0.16 -13.85
CA ASP A 52 -19.15 0.31 -13.69
C ASP A 52 -19.65 0.12 -12.24
N GLY A 53 -18.77 -0.24 -11.31
CA GLY A 53 -19.09 -0.49 -9.89
C GLY A 53 -19.49 -1.93 -9.59
N SER A 54 -19.57 -2.83 -10.58
CA SER A 54 -19.86 -4.25 -10.35
C SER A 54 -18.65 -4.99 -9.78
N SER A 55 -18.89 -6.00 -8.95
CA SER A 55 -17.85 -6.88 -8.42
C SER A 55 -17.22 -7.73 -9.53
N THR A 56 -15.89 -7.89 -9.48
CA THR A 56 -15.20 -8.87 -10.33
C THR A 56 -15.23 -10.29 -9.72
N GLY A 57 -15.71 -10.45 -8.49
CA GLY A 57 -15.61 -11.68 -7.71
C GLY A 57 -14.20 -12.01 -7.23
N ARG A 58 -13.20 -11.13 -7.48
CA ARG A 58 -11.80 -11.35 -7.10
C ARG A 58 -11.42 -10.54 -5.89
N THR A 59 -10.86 -11.22 -4.90
CA THR A 59 -10.29 -10.61 -3.70
C THR A 59 -8.77 -10.74 -3.70
N ILE A 60 -8.10 -9.73 -3.17
CA ILE A 60 -6.65 -9.75 -2.93
C ILE A 60 -6.46 -9.81 -1.42
N PRO A 61 -5.99 -10.94 -0.90
CA PRO A 61 -5.77 -11.11 0.53
C PRO A 61 -4.58 -10.27 1.01
N VAL A 62 -4.50 -10.09 2.32
CA VAL A 62 -3.35 -9.51 3.00
C VAL A 62 -2.87 -10.45 4.10
N LYS A 63 -1.56 -10.56 4.28
CA LYS A 63 -1.00 -11.32 5.41
C LYS A 63 -1.26 -10.60 6.73
N GLU A 64 -1.48 -11.34 7.80
CA GLU A 64 -1.65 -10.78 9.15
C GLU A 64 -0.42 -9.96 9.59
N LYS A 65 0.77 -10.39 9.19
CA LYS A 65 2.03 -9.68 9.42
C LYS A 65 2.72 -9.40 8.08
N ILE A 66 2.93 -8.12 7.77
CA ILE A 66 3.61 -7.67 6.56
C ILE A 66 4.97 -7.10 6.95
N THR A 67 6.04 -7.84 6.67
CA THR A 67 7.40 -7.43 7.02
C THR A 67 8.02 -6.55 5.96
N TYR A 68 9.04 -5.76 6.36
CA TYR A 68 9.85 -4.97 5.43
C TYR A 68 10.42 -5.81 4.27
N ARG A 69 10.94 -7.02 4.56
CA ARG A 69 11.53 -7.91 3.54
C ARG A 69 10.49 -8.43 2.54
N GLU A 70 9.28 -8.70 2.99
CA GLU A 70 8.17 -9.11 2.11
C GLU A 70 7.73 -7.95 1.23
N LEU A 71 7.60 -6.76 1.84
CA LEU A 71 7.20 -5.57 1.11
C LEU A 71 8.22 -5.20 0.02
N LEU A 72 9.53 -5.37 0.25
CA LEU A 72 10.57 -5.18 -0.77
C LEU A 72 10.38 -6.06 -2.02
N LYS A 73 9.81 -7.26 -1.86
CA LYS A 73 9.59 -8.20 -2.98
C LYS A 73 8.32 -7.88 -3.75
N HIS A 74 7.33 -7.33 -3.08
CA HIS A 74 6.03 -7.03 -3.68
C HIS A 74 5.26 -6.03 -2.83
N ASN A 75 4.76 -4.94 -3.45
CA ASN A 75 3.85 -4.02 -2.75
C ASN A 75 2.51 -4.72 -2.48
N SER A 76 2.31 -5.15 -1.24
CA SER A 76 1.08 -5.79 -0.78
C SER A 76 0.13 -4.81 -0.05
N ILE A 77 0.60 -3.60 0.27
CA ILE A 77 -0.15 -2.57 0.98
C ILE A 77 -0.74 -1.58 -0.03
N ASN A 78 -2.06 -1.55 -0.16
CA ASN A 78 -2.75 -0.54 -0.97
C ASN A 78 -3.03 0.70 -0.13
N CYS A 79 -2.80 1.90 -0.69
CA CYS A 79 -2.97 3.18 0.01
C CYS A 79 -4.35 3.31 0.64
N SER A 80 -5.43 3.09 -0.12
CA SER A 80 -6.82 3.17 0.35
C SER A 80 -7.20 2.15 1.42
N SER A 81 -6.34 1.14 1.68
CA SER A 81 -6.58 0.15 2.75
C SER A 81 -5.97 0.54 4.10
N VAL A 82 -5.10 1.55 4.12
CA VAL A 82 -4.25 1.86 5.28
C VAL A 82 -4.95 2.73 6.32
N VAL A 83 -4.71 2.37 7.59
CA VAL A 83 -4.81 3.24 8.76
C VAL A 83 -3.44 3.28 9.43
N ILE A 84 -2.95 4.48 9.74
CA ILE A 84 -1.63 4.71 10.32
C ILE A 84 -1.72 5.75 11.44
N ARG A 85 -0.88 5.64 12.45
CA ARG A 85 -0.75 6.67 13.49
C ARG A 85 -0.34 8.01 12.89
N THR A 86 -0.96 9.08 13.35
CA THR A 86 -0.76 10.44 12.82
C THR A 86 0.68 10.93 12.95
N ASP A 87 1.34 10.66 14.08
CA ASP A 87 2.74 11.02 14.32
C ASP A 87 3.67 10.33 13.30
N VAL A 88 3.44 9.04 13.03
CA VAL A 88 4.20 8.27 12.04
C VAL A 88 3.95 8.76 10.61
N ALA A 89 2.69 9.06 10.26
CA ALA A 89 2.37 9.58 8.94
C ALA A 89 2.99 10.98 8.69
N ARG A 90 3.18 11.77 9.75
CA ARG A 90 3.87 13.07 9.68
C ARG A 90 5.39 12.91 9.58
N GLU A 91 5.97 11.90 10.25
CA GLU A 91 7.40 11.59 10.19
C GLU A 91 7.81 11.10 8.80
N PHE A 92 6.95 10.32 8.13
CA PHE A 92 7.21 9.75 6.80
C PHE A 92 6.22 10.30 5.76
N PRO A 93 6.40 11.53 5.27
CA PRO A 93 5.52 12.10 4.26
C PRO A 93 5.62 11.32 2.93
N MET A 94 4.49 11.25 2.20
CA MET A 94 4.48 10.75 0.82
C MET A 94 5.08 11.82 -0.09
N GLU A 95 6.26 11.55 -0.57
CA GLU A 95 7.05 12.39 -1.46
C GLU A 95 7.34 11.62 -2.75
N HIS A 96 7.79 12.33 -3.78
CA HIS A 96 8.18 11.74 -5.06
C HIS A 96 6.99 11.24 -5.89
N ASP A 97 6.21 12.18 -6.44
CA ASP A 97 5.07 11.95 -7.34
C ASP A 97 5.46 11.30 -8.69
N ASP A 98 6.77 11.30 -9.02
CA ASP A 98 7.40 10.57 -10.11
C ASP A 98 7.58 9.06 -9.81
N SER A 99 7.10 8.60 -8.65
CA SER A 99 7.21 7.23 -8.18
C SER A 99 5.90 6.76 -7.50
N HIS A 100 5.92 5.56 -6.94
CA HIS A 100 4.88 5.07 -6.04
C HIS A 100 5.15 5.59 -4.63
N GLU A 101 4.71 6.82 -4.35
CA GLU A 101 4.99 7.55 -3.10
C GLU A 101 4.50 6.85 -1.84
N ASP A 102 3.34 6.18 -1.94
CA ASP A 102 2.78 5.36 -0.88
C ASP A 102 3.71 4.18 -0.55
N TYR A 103 4.19 3.48 -1.58
CA TYR A 103 5.09 2.33 -1.41
C TYR A 103 6.42 2.72 -0.76
N ILE A 104 7.00 3.87 -1.17
CA ILE A 104 8.22 4.43 -0.53
C ILE A 104 7.95 4.67 0.95
N THR A 105 6.83 5.31 1.27
CA THR A 105 6.44 5.61 2.64
C THR A 105 6.28 4.36 3.48
N TRP A 106 5.57 3.33 2.97
CA TRP A 106 5.42 2.07 3.71
C TRP A 106 6.76 1.36 3.93
N LEU A 107 7.65 1.37 2.96
CA LEU A 107 9.01 0.82 3.14
C LEU A 107 9.78 1.57 4.23
N LYS A 108 9.74 2.90 4.27
CA LYS A 108 10.40 3.70 5.31
C LYS A 108 9.81 3.39 6.70
N VAL A 109 8.48 3.33 6.81
CA VAL A 109 7.77 2.99 8.06
C VAL A 109 8.16 1.60 8.54
N LEU A 110 8.09 0.58 7.69
CA LEU A 110 8.40 -0.80 8.07
C LEU A 110 9.89 -1.00 8.38
N ARG A 111 10.78 -0.21 7.79
CA ARG A 111 12.21 -0.22 8.14
C ARG A 111 12.44 0.22 9.58
N LYS A 112 11.68 1.21 10.08
CA LYS A 112 11.80 1.74 11.44
C LYS A 112 11.03 0.90 12.45
N TYR A 113 9.78 0.54 12.14
CA TYR A 113 8.83 -0.07 13.07
C TYR A 113 8.72 -1.60 12.91
N GLY A 114 9.41 -2.21 11.94
CA GLY A 114 9.52 -3.65 11.75
C GLY A 114 8.47 -4.24 10.81
N TYR A 115 7.17 -4.14 11.12
CA TYR A 115 6.11 -4.67 10.28
C TYR A 115 4.79 -3.90 10.40
N ALA A 116 3.90 -4.12 9.45
CA ALA A 116 2.51 -3.69 9.50
C ALA A 116 1.60 -4.87 9.85
N VAL A 117 0.48 -4.56 10.47
CA VAL A 117 -0.59 -5.54 10.74
C VAL A 117 -1.54 -5.60 9.55
N GLY A 118 -1.94 -6.79 9.14
CA GLY A 118 -2.96 -7.01 8.11
C GLY A 118 -4.22 -7.65 8.70
N ILE A 119 -5.37 -7.25 8.16
CA ILE A 119 -6.66 -7.89 8.41
C ILE A 119 -7.11 -8.51 7.10
N ASP A 120 -7.11 -9.86 7.02
CA ASP A 120 -7.47 -10.58 5.80
C ASP A 120 -8.98 -10.62 5.58
N LYS A 121 -9.55 -9.42 5.46
CA LYS A 121 -10.94 -9.18 5.04
C LYS A 121 -10.94 -8.13 3.93
N PRO A 122 -11.75 -8.29 2.86
CA PRO A 122 -11.79 -7.37 1.72
C PRO A 122 -12.59 -6.10 2.03
N TYR A 123 -12.17 -5.37 3.06
CA TYR A 123 -12.81 -4.13 3.49
C TYR A 123 -12.66 -2.99 2.50
N LEU A 124 -11.63 -3.03 1.65
CA LEU A 124 -11.46 -2.07 0.57
C LEU A 124 -12.12 -2.60 -0.71
N LYS A 125 -12.98 -1.78 -1.32
CA LYS A 125 -13.49 -1.96 -2.66
C LYS A 125 -12.63 -1.11 -3.61
N TYR A 126 -11.69 -1.79 -4.28
CA TYR A 126 -10.70 -1.16 -5.15
C TYR A 126 -11.20 -1.13 -6.59
N ARG A 127 -11.45 0.08 -7.11
CA ARG A 127 -11.94 0.27 -8.48
C ARG A 127 -10.81 0.14 -9.50
N LEU A 128 -11.02 -0.70 -10.49
CA LEU A 128 -10.13 -0.84 -11.65
C LEU A 128 -10.43 0.30 -12.63
N SER A 129 -9.67 1.40 -12.51
CA SER A 129 -9.81 2.55 -13.40
C SER A 129 -9.10 2.32 -14.74
N GLU A 130 -9.73 2.74 -15.84
CA GLU A 130 -9.12 2.66 -17.18
C GLU A 130 -8.00 3.69 -17.40
N GLY A 131 -7.87 4.70 -16.53
CA GLY A 131 -6.95 5.85 -16.64
C GLY A 131 -5.83 5.93 -15.61
N GLY A 132 -5.65 4.94 -14.71
CA GLY A 132 -4.73 5.03 -13.58
C GLY A 132 -3.23 5.13 -13.94
N LYS A 133 -2.41 5.64 -13.00
CA LYS A 133 -0.94 5.78 -13.11
C LYS A 133 -0.23 4.48 -13.57
N SER A 134 -0.81 3.31 -13.30
CA SER A 134 -0.27 1.99 -13.63
C SER A 134 -0.58 1.47 -15.04
N ARG A 135 -1.37 2.19 -15.85
CA ARG A 135 -1.72 1.78 -17.23
C ARG A 135 -0.50 1.71 -18.16
N ASN A 136 0.40 2.67 -18.07
CA ASN A 136 1.65 2.63 -18.83
C ASN A 136 2.65 1.74 -18.10
N LYS A 137 2.79 0.48 -18.56
CA LYS A 137 3.66 -0.52 -17.93
C LYS A 137 5.13 -0.07 -17.85
N LEU A 138 5.64 0.64 -18.87
CA LEU A 138 7.01 1.16 -18.85
C LEU A 138 7.17 2.25 -17.81
N LYS A 139 6.23 3.22 -17.74
CA LYS A 139 6.24 4.25 -16.72
C LYS A 139 6.13 3.64 -15.31
N SER A 140 5.22 2.69 -15.12
CA SER A 140 5.07 1.98 -13.84
C SER A 140 6.34 1.20 -13.45
N ALA A 141 7.04 0.60 -14.42
CA ALA A 141 8.31 -0.08 -14.18
C ALA A 141 9.40 0.90 -13.69
N VAL A 142 9.53 2.06 -14.35
CA VAL A 142 10.47 3.12 -13.92
C VAL A 142 10.10 3.63 -12.52
N MET A 143 8.82 3.88 -12.28
CA MET A 143 8.33 4.29 -10.96
C MET A 143 8.68 3.26 -9.87
N THR A 144 8.50 1.96 -10.16
CA THR A 144 8.86 0.88 -9.23
C THR A 144 10.38 0.82 -8.98
N TYR A 145 11.20 1.00 -10.01
CA TYR A 145 12.66 1.08 -9.83
C TYR A 145 13.03 2.28 -8.94
N ASN A 146 12.41 3.44 -9.17
CA ASN A 146 12.64 4.65 -8.37
C ASN A 146 12.28 4.45 -6.90
N VAL A 147 11.26 3.64 -6.56
CA VAL A 147 10.95 3.29 -5.17
C VAL A 147 12.20 2.80 -4.43
N TYR A 148 12.94 1.87 -5.03
CA TYR A 148 14.16 1.32 -4.39
C TYR A 148 15.27 2.34 -4.31
N ARG A 149 15.38 3.24 -5.30
CA ARG A 149 16.35 4.35 -5.26
C ARG A 149 16.05 5.31 -4.10
N TYR A 150 14.77 5.72 -3.97
CA TYR A 150 14.32 6.60 -2.89
C TYR A 150 14.30 5.91 -1.51
N ALA A 151 14.19 4.58 -1.47
CA ALA A 151 14.39 3.81 -0.25
C ALA A 151 15.88 3.70 0.19
N GLY A 152 16.82 4.33 -0.57
CA GLY A 152 18.23 4.44 -0.22
C GLY A 152 19.11 3.29 -0.75
N TYR A 153 18.62 2.48 -1.70
CA TYR A 153 19.44 1.41 -2.28
C TYR A 153 20.29 1.92 -3.46
N GLY A 154 21.53 1.38 -3.57
CA GLY A 154 22.40 1.59 -4.73
C GLY A 154 21.82 0.99 -6.01
N ARG A 155 22.31 1.41 -7.20
CA ARG A 155 21.77 1.01 -8.52
C ARG A 155 21.65 -0.51 -8.67
N VAL A 156 22.68 -1.28 -8.32
CA VAL A 156 22.70 -2.75 -8.45
C VAL A 156 21.63 -3.42 -7.60
N LYS A 157 21.52 -3.04 -6.32
CA LYS A 157 20.48 -3.57 -5.43
C LYS A 157 19.09 -3.18 -5.88
N SER A 158 18.90 -1.96 -6.38
CA SER A 158 17.60 -1.50 -6.92
C SER A 158 17.19 -2.32 -8.14
N CYS A 159 18.11 -2.64 -9.07
CA CYS A 159 17.84 -3.54 -10.18
C CYS A 159 17.46 -4.95 -9.69
N ALA A 160 18.18 -5.51 -8.72
CA ALA A 160 17.89 -6.84 -8.18
C ALA A 160 16.49 -6.90 -7.54
N PHE A 161 16.11 -5.90 -6.74
CA PHE A 161 14.76 -5.82 -6.16
C PHE A 161 13.69 -5.62 -7.21
N PHE A 162 13.95 -4.78 -8.22
CA PHE A 162 13.02 -4.59 -9.34
C PHE A 162 12.79 -5.89 -10.11
N CYS A 163 13.84 -6.65 -10.44
CA CYS A 163 13.71 -7.96 -11.08
C CYS A 163 12.88 -8.93 -10.20
N SER A 164 13.17 -8.99 -8.91
CA SER A 164 12.38 -9.79 -7.96
C SER A 164 10.91 -9.39 -7.95
N TYR A 165 10.60 -8.08 -7.92
CA TYR A 165 9.24 -7.55 -7.98
C TYR A 165 8.52 -7.96 -9.28
N ALA A 166 9.19 -7.82 -10.42
CA ALA A 166 8.65 -8.18 -11.72
C ALA A 166 8.34 -9.69 -11.82
N LEU A 167 9.26 -10.55 -11.36
CA LEU A 167 9.07 -11.99 -11.32
C LEU A 167 7.90 -12.41 -10.44
N HIS A 168 7.76 -11.83 -9.25
CA HIS A 168 6.61 -12.07 -8.38
C HIS A 168 5.29 -11.60 -9.00
N GLY A 169 5.32 -10.48 -9.72
CA GLY A 169 4.17 -10.00 -10.51
C GLY A 169 3.74 -11.01 -11.57
N ILE A 170 4.68 -11.49 -12.38
CA ILE A 170 4.43 -12.48 -13.45
C ILE A 170 3.92 -13.79 -12.86
N TRP A 171 4.58 -14.32 -11.84
CA TRP A 171 4.17 -15.57 -11.18
C TRP A 171 2.74 -15.52 -10.66
N LYS A 172 2.33 -14.39 -10.06
CA LYS A 172 0.97 -14.15 -9.59
C LYS A 172 -0.09 -14.17 -10.70
N TYR A 173 0.28 -13.86 -11.94
CA TYR A 173 -0.64 -13.89 -13.09
C TYR A 173 -0.64 -15.24 -13.83
N CYS A 174 0.45 -16.02 -13.74
CA CYS A 174 0.57 -17.30 -14.43
C CYS A 174 -0.03 -18.48 -13.65
N HIS A 175 -0.22 -18.35 -12.33
CA HIS A 175 -0.70 -19.42 -11.44
C HIS A 175 -2.10 -19.14 -10.84
N ARG A 176 -2.93 -18.34 -11.56
CA ARG A 176 -4.33 -18.07 -11.21
C ARG A 176 -5.26 -18.30 -12.38
#